data_017d3784d829774a1b754c29e5a5400c
#
_entry.id   017d3784d829774a1b754c29e5a5400c
#
_cell.length_a   1.000
_cell.length_b   1.000
_cell.length_c   1.000
_cell.angle_alpha   90.00
_cell.angle_beta   90.00
_cell.angle_gamma   90.00
#
_symmetry.space_group_name_H-M   'P 1'
#
loop_
_entity.id
_entity.type
_entity.pdbx_description
1 polymer ?
#
loop_
_entity_poly.entity_id
_entity_poly.type
_entity_poly.pdbx_seq_one_letter_code
_entity_poly.pdbx_strand_id
1 'polypeptide(L)'
;PRFSNGEAKAIIDESVRGNDIYILVDIGNYSCKYNFMGMENHMSPDEHYADLKRVISAIGGKAKRINVIMPFLYGGRQHKRSVRESLDCACALQELASLGVANIITFDAHDARVSNAIPEVGFEDVHAYYQFIKALIHEIPDLKIDKDNMMMVSPDEGGIHRNLYYSTLFGINLGIFIKRRDYTTIVNGRNPIVAHEFIGDDVEGKDILVLDDMISSGDSMLDIAMELKRRKARRIFAATTYALFTDGIQEFQKCYEQGIIDKIFATNLTYRRPELKDAPWFVEVDMSKYIAKLIDALNYDESLGGIVNPAQRILNFMQRRNNGEQI
;
A
#
# COMPACT_ATOMS: atom_id res chain seq x y z
N PRO A 1 -25.35 9.36 7.73
CA PRO A 1 -26.58 8.53 7.46
C PRO A 1 -26.88 8.46 5.97
N ARG A 2 -27.42 7.32 5.52
CA ARG A 2 -27.90 7.09 4.15
C ARG A 2 -29.42 7.04 4.15
N PHE A 3 -30.02 7.56 3.11
CA PHE A 3 -31.46 7.49 2.84
C PHE A 3 -31.79 6.22 2.04
N SER A 4 -33.05 5.82 2.04
CA SER A 4 -33.50 4.61 1.34
C SER A 4 -33.30 4.64 -0.18
N ASN A 5 -33.16 5.82 -0.76
CA ASN A 5 -32.85 6.04 -2.18
C ASN A 5 -31.34 6.05 -2.49
N GLY A 6 -30.49 5.74 -1.50
CA GLY A 6 -29.03 5.71 -1.66
C GLY A 6 -28.30 7.04 -1.42
N GLU A 7 -29.01 8.17 -1.36
CA GLU A 7 -28.38 9.46 -1.00
C GLU A 7 -27.81 9.41 0.42
N ALA A 8 -26.78 10.20 0.66
CA ALA A 8 -26.14 10.27 1.96
C ALA A 8 -25.89 11.71 2.40
N LYS A 9 -25.76 11.91 3.71
CA LYS A 9 -25.30 13.18 4.32
C LYS A 9 -24.30 12.90 5.42
N ALA A 10 -23.40 13.85 5.68
CA ALA A 10 -22.57 13.86 6.88
C ALA A 10 -23.20 14.79 7.93
N ILE A 11 -22.94 14.48 9.19
CA ILE A 11 -23.32 15.27 10.35
C ILE A 11 -22.09 15.40 11.26
N ILE A 12 -21.83 16.59 11.76
CA ILE A 12 -20.80 16.84 12.77
C ILE A 12 -21.53 17.20 14.06
N ASP A 13 -21.42 16.35 15.05
CA ASP A 13 -22.19 16.49 16.29
C ASP A 13 -21.55 17.45 17.30
N GLU A 14 -20.24 17.74 17.13
CA GLU A 14 -19.48 18.61 18.02
C GLU A 14 -18.90 19.84 17.29
N SER A 15 -18.53 20.87 18.08
CA SER A 15 -17.89 22.05 17.50
C SER A 15 -16.47 21.72 17.04
N VAL A 16 -16.19 22.03 15.78
CA VAL A 16 -14.86 21.90 15.14
C VAL A 16 -14.07 23.21 15.10
N ARG A 17 -14.65 24.29 15.65
CA ARG A 17 -14.07 25.63 15.55
C ARG A 17 -12.71 25.71 16.25
N GLY A 18 -11.70 26.13 15.47
CA GLY A 18 -10.33 26.29 15.97
C GLY A 18 -9.55 24.98 16.15
N ASN A 19 -10.15 23.82 15.82
CA ASN A 19 -9.49 22.53 15.92
C ASN A 19 -8.79 22.14 14.61
N ASP A 20 -7.70 21.41 14.71
CA ASP A 20 -7.14 20.65 13.62
C ASP A 20 -7.93 19.35 13.47
N ILE A 21 -8.51 19.12 12.31
CA ILE A 21 -9.34 17.95 12.04
C ILE A 21 -8.53 16.95 11.21
N TYR A 22 -8.50 15.71 11.64
CA TYR A 22 -7.89 14.59 10.94
C TYR A 22 -8.98 13.63 10.50
N ILE A 23 -9.13 13.44 9.20
CA ILE A 23 -10.11 12.52 8.62
C ILE A 23 -9.34 11.31 8.08
N LEU A 24 -9.42 10.18 8.79
CA LEU A 24 -8.91 8.91 8.30
C LEU A 24 -10.00 8.22 7.48
N VAL A 25 -9.71 7.95 6.22
CA VAL A 25 -10.65 7.29 5.31
C VAL A 25 -9.97 6.12 4.59
N ASP A 26 -10.54 4.93 4.73
CA ASP A 26 -10.19 3.76 3.91
C ASP A 26 -11.20 3.63 2.78
N ILE A 27 -10.83 4.08 1.58
CA ILE A 27 -11.67 3.97 0.38
C ILE A 27 -11.81 2.53 -0.13
N GLY A 28 -10.92 1.65 0.30
CA GLY A 28 -10.94 0.22 -0.03
C GLY A 28 -11.81 -0.62 0.92
N ASN A 29 -12.48 -0.01 1.90
CA ASN A 29 -13.19 -0.73 2.94
C ASN A 29 -14.47 -1.40 2.43
N TYR A 30 -14.35 -2.63 1.98
CA TYR A 30 -15.45 -3.45 1.51
C TYR A 30 -16.42 -3.91 2.63
N SER A 31 -16.07 -3.77 3.91
CA SER A 31 -16.96 -4.16 5.01
C SER A 31 -18.14 -3.21 5.23
N CYS A 32 -18.01 -1.96 4.78
CA CYS A 32 -19.08 -0.98 4.91
C CYS A 32 -20.25 -1.32 3.97
N LYS A 33 -21.44 -1.46 4.54
CA LYS A 33 -22.64 -1.86 3.82
C LYS A 33 -23.81 -0.91 4.07
N TYR A 34 -24.73 -0.87 3.13
CA TYR A 34 -25.99 -0.13 3.27
C TYR A 34 -27.10 -0.80 2.45
N ASN A 35 -28.34 -0.51 2.82
CA ASN A 35 -29.50 -0.99 2.07
C ASN A 35 -29.93 0.04 1.03
N PHE A 36 -30.06 -0.40 -0.22
CA PHE A 36 -30.55 0.39 -1.34
C PHE A 36 -31.53 -0.45 -2.16
N MET A 37 -32.73 0.07 -2.38
CA MET A 37 -33.80 -0.60 -3.13
C MET A 37 -34.12 -2.03 -2.63
N GLY A 38 -34.02 -2.24 -1.32
CA GLY A 38 -34.28 -3.53 -0.68
C GLY A 38 -33.13 -4.55 -0.74
N MET A 39 -31.98 -4.19 -1.27
CA MET A 39 -30.78 -5.04 -1.35
C MET A 39 -29.66 -4.48 -0.48
N GLU A 40 -28.87 -5.35 0.13
CA GLU A 40 -27.63 -4.99 0.79
C GLU A 40 -26.54 -4.74 -0.27
N ASN A 41 -25.88 -3.59 -0.19
CA ASN A 41 -24.81 -3.18 -1.08
C ASN A 41 -23.55 -2.88 -0.28
N HIS A 42 -22.40 -3.28 -0.79
CA HIS A 42 -21.10 -2.87 -0.26
C HIS A 42 -20.71 -1.50 -0.84
N MET A 43 -20.12 -0.66 -0.02
CA MET A 43 -19.63 0.64 -0.48
C MET A 43 -18.46 0.46 -1.45
N SER A 44 -18.53 1.18 -2.56
CA SER A 44 -17.45 1.31 -3.53
C SER A 44 -16.44 2.38 -3.11
N PRO A 45 -15.24 2.41 -3.71
CA PRO A 45 -14.28 3.52 -3.53
C PRO A 45 -14.88 4.89 -3.81
N ASP A 46 -15.73 5.01 -4.83
CA ASP A 46 -16.41 6.27 -5.19
C ASP A 46 -17.35 6.74 -4.07
N GLU A 47 -18.04 5.81 -3.42
CA GLU A 47 -18.95 6.14 -2.33
C GLU A 47 -18.20 6.57 -1.07
N HIS A 48 -17.11 5.92 -0.75
CA HIS A 48 -16.21 6.35 0.34
C HIS A 48 -15.63 7.73 0.08
N TYR A 49 -15.18 7.98 -1.15
CA TYR A 49 -14.68 9.29 -1.56
C TYR A 49 -15.77 10.37 -1.51
N ALA A 50 -16.99 10.04 -1.94
CA ALA A 50 -18.14 10.95 -1.82
C ALA A 50 -18.49 11.24 -0.35
N ASP A 51 -18.40 10.25 0.54
CA ASP A 51 -18.64 10.45 1.97
C ASP A 51 -17.55 11.31 2.62
N LEU A 52 -16.27 11.17 2.21
CA LEU A 52 -15.19 12.07 2.62
C LEU A 52 -15.54 13.54 2.28
N LYS A 53 -15.97 13.82 1.05
CA LYS A 53 -16.37 15.17 0.63
C LYS A 53 -17.55 15.71 1.45
N ARG A 54 -18.51 14.87 1.78
CA ARG A 54 -19.65 15.23 2.65
C ARG A 54 -19.19 15.62 4.05
N VAL A 55 -18.24 14.88 4.62
CA VAL A 55 -17.64 15.21 5.94
C VAL A 55 -16.92 16.54 5.88
N ILE A 56 -16.07 16.79 4.89
CA ILE A 56 -15.38 18.07 4.70
C ILE A 56 -16.39 19.21 4.54
N SER A 57 -17.43 19.01 3.74
CA SER A 57 -18.51 20.00 3.56
C SER A 57 -19.26 20.29 4.87
N ALA A 58 -19.51 19.27 5.70
CA ALA A 58 -20.19 19.45 6.99
C ALA A 58 -19.34 20.22 8.02
N ILE A 59 -18.01 20.15 7.93
CA ILE A 59 -17.09 20.99 8.71
C ILE A 59 -17.27 22.47 8.36
N GLY A 60 -17.59 22.76 7.10
CA GLY A 60 -18.05 24.07 6.64
C GLY A 60 -17.05 25.21 6.85
N GLY A 61 -15.76 24.96 6.72
CA GLY A 61 -14.70 25.98 6.86
C GLY A 61 -14.51 26.53 8.27
N LYS A 62 -15.02 25.84 9.30
CA LYS A 62 -14.95 26.29 10.71
C LYS A 62 -13.74 25.73 11.45
N ALA A 63 -13.14 24.66 10.96
CA ALA A 63 -11.91 24.10 11.51
C ALA A 63 -10.73 25.04 11.27
N LYS A 64 -9.69 24.93 12.08
CA LYS A 64 -8.40 25.61 11.85
C LYS A 64 -7.71 25.02 10.63
N ARG A 65 -7.65 23.68 10.56
CA ARG A 65 -7.10 22.91 9.44
C ARG A 65 -7.92 21.63 9.22
N ILE A 66 -7.97 21.17 8.00
CA ILE A 66 -8.51 19.86 7.62
C ILE A 66 -7.38 19.05 7.03
N ASN A 67 -7.04 17.94 7.66
CA ASN A 67 -6.01 17.01 7.22
C ASN A 67 -6.69 15.68 6.84
N VAL A 68 -6.45 15.20 5.64
CA VAL A 68 -7.01 13.95 5.14
C VAL A 68 -5.91 12.88 5.17
N ILE A 69 -6.14 11.81 5.89
CA ILE A 69 -5.32 10.60 5.87
C ILE A 69 -6.09 9.58 5.05
N MET A 70 -5.67 9.39 3.82
CA MET A 70 -6.25 8.47 2.86
C MET A 70 -5.16 7.45 2.48
N PRO A 71 -4.97 6.40 3.30
CA PRO A 71 -3.87 5.46 3.07
C PRO A 71 -3.87 4.97 1.63
N PHE A 72 -4.94 4.32 1.19
CA PHE A 72 -5.11 3.90 -0.20
C PHE A 72 -5.65 5.06 -1.02
N LEU A 73 -4.80 5.66 -1.86
CA LEU A 73 -5.13 6.89 -2.57
C LEU A 73 -6.21 6.66 -3.63
N TYR A 74 -7.31 7.42 -3.53
CA TYR A 74 -8.41 7.35 -4.51
C TYR A 74 -7.91 7.67 -5.93
N GLY A 75 -8.25 6.81 -6.87
CA GLY A 75 -7.83 6.95 -8.27
C GLY A 75 -6.32 6.77 -8.48
N GLY A 76 -5.54 6.30 -7.49
CA GLY A 76 -4.09 6.23 -7.56
C GLY A 76 -3.52 5.47 -8.76
N ARG A 77 -4.25 4.47 -9.28
CA ARG A 77 -3.87 3.73 -10.51
C ARG A 77 -4.18 4.51 -11.79
N GLN A 78 -4.97 5.59 -11.70
CA GLN A 78 -5.27 6.54 -12.78
C GLN A 78 -4.46 7.83 -12.63
N HIS A 79 -3.13 7.66 -12.48
CA HIS A 79 -2.15 8.74 -12.24
C HIS A 79 -1.65 9.43 -13.50
N LYS A 80 -1.84 8.83 -14.67
CA LYS A 80 -1.39 9.35 -15.97
C LYS A 80 -2.37 8.98 -17.09
N ARG A 81 -2.31 9.72 -18.19
CA ARG A 81 -3.04 9.43 -19.44
C ARG A 81 -2.08 8.89 -20.50
N SER A 82 -2.49 7.85 -21.18
CA SER A 82 -1.81 7.33 -22.35
C SER A 82 -2.65 7.53 -23.63
N VAL A 83 -3.96 7.59 -23.47
CA VAL A 83 -4.96 7.78 -24.51
C VAL A 83 -6.06 8.74 -24.02
N ARG A 84 -7.24 8.71 -24.63
CA ARG A 84 -8.42 9.46 -24.16
C ARG A 84 -9.07 8.76 -22.97
N GLU A 85 -8.53 8.98 -21.79
CA GLU A 85 -9.01 8.41 -20.54
C GLU A 85 -9.14 9.48 -19.46
N SER A 86 -9.88 9.19 -18.41
CA SER A 86 -10.00 10.07 -17.25
C SER A 86 -8.66 10.21 -16.52
N LEU A 87 -8.51 11.22 -15.69
CA LEU A 87 -7.34 11.43 -14.83
C LEU A 87 -7.84 11.58 -13.37
N ASP A 88 -8.44 10.51 -12.86
CA ASP A 88 -9.26 10.54 -11.66
C ASP A 88 -8.46 10.97 -10.43
N CYS A 89 -7.20 10.51 -10.29
CA CYS A 89 -6.37 10.86 -9.16
C CYS A 89 -6.13 12.38 -9.08
N ALA A 90 -5.71 13.00 -10.19
CA ALA A 90 -5.45 14.43 -10.21
C ALA A 90 -6.74 15.26 -9.97
N CYS A 91 -7.84 14.84 -10.60
CA CYS A 91 -9.13 15.51 -10.41
C CYS A 91 -9.59 15.42 -8.95
N ALA A 92 -9.46 14.27 -8.31
CA ALA A 92 -9.83 14.08 -6.92
C ALA A 92 -8.96 14.91 -5.96
N LEU A 93 -7.64 14.93 -6.18
CA LEU A 93 -6.73 15.75 -5.38
C LEU A 93 -7.06 17.25 -5.50
N GLN A 94 -7.31 17.74 -6.72
CA GLN A 94 -7.71 19.13 -6.96
C GLN A 94 -9.06 19.46 -6.32
N GLU A 95 -10.01 18.53 -6.33
CA GLU A 95 -11.30 18.68 -5.66
C GLU A 95 -11.12 18.82 -4.14
N LEU A 96 -10.29 17.96 -3.50
CA LEU A 96 -9.99 18.08 -2.07
C LEU A 96 -9.30 19.41 -1.74
N ALA A 97 -8.34 19.83 -2.57
CA ALA A 97 -7.68 21.14 -2.44
C ALA A 97 -8.71 22.28 -2.49
N SER A 98 -9.64 22.25 -3.46
CA SER A 98 -10.69 23.26 -3.60
C SER A 98 -11.68 23.29 -2.42
N LEU A 99 -11.85 22.18 -1.72
CA LEU A 99 -12.65 22.07 -0.50
C LEU A 99 -11.92 22.56 0.76
N GLY A 100 -10.67 23.03 0.63
CA GLY A 100 -9.90 23.61 1.73
C GLY A 100 -9.14 22.58 2.58
N VAL A 101 -8.83 21.41 2.03
CA VAL A 101 -7.93 20.46 2.68
C VAL A 101 -6.52 21.03 2.70
N ALA A 102 -5.90 21.10 3.89
CA ALA A 102 -4.57 21.66 4.08
C ALA A 102 -3.46 20.63 3.82
N ASN A 103 -3.68 19.38 4.23
CA ASN A 103 -2.71 18.30 4.06
C ASN A 103 -3.42 17.02 3.64
N ILE A 104 -2.80 16.28 2.71
CA ILE A 104 -3.22 14.96 2.28
C ILE A 104 -2.05 14.01 2.56
N ILE A 105 -2.32 12.95 3.33
CA ILE A 105 -1.34 11.93 3.67
C ILE A 105 -1.81 10.61 3.06
N THR A 106 -0.96 10.02 2.26
CA THR A 106 -1.17 8.70 1.67
C THR A 106 -0.01 7.77 1.99
N PHE A 107 -0.18 6.50 1.75
CA PHE A 107 0.88 5.53 1.97
C PHE A 107 1.18 4.82 0.66
N ASP A 108 2.46 4.83 0.28
CA ASP A 108 2.97 4.07 -0.87
C ASP A 108 2.14 4.30 -2.14
N ALA A 109 1.98 5.57 -2.52
CA ALA A 109 1.25 5.95 -3.72
C ALA A 109 1.79 5.20 -4.95
N HIS A 110 0.90 4.70 -5.81
CA HIS A 110 1.28 3.97 -7.02
C HIS A 110 2.25 4.78 -7.91
N ASP A 111 2.10 6.10 -7.91
CA ASP A 111 3.05 7.05 -8.49
C ASP A 111 3.07 8.34 -7.64
N ALA A 112 4.17 8.61 -6.95
CA ALA A 112 4.32 9.78 -6.07
C ALA A 112 4.16 11.12 -6.81
N ARG A 113 4.35 11.16 -8.15
CA ARG A 113 4.20 12.37 -8.97
C ARG A 113 2.78 12.90 -9.04
N VAL A 114 1.78 12.17 -8.52
CA VAL A 114 0.40 12.68 -8.39
C VAL A 114 0.34 13.96 -7.56
N SER A 115 1.29 14.17 -6.65
CA SER A 115 1.44 15.42 -5.87
C SER A 115 1.58 16.67 -6.74
N ASN A 116 2.10 16.54 -7.97
CA ASN A 116 2.22 17.64 -8.91
C ASN A 116 0.87 18.23 -9.34
N ALA A 117 -0.24 17.55 -9.11
CA ALA A 117 -1.59 18.06 -9.39
C ALA A 117 -2.03 19.16 -8.40
N ILE A 118 -1.41 19.24 -7.21
CA ILE A 118 -1.79 20.11 -6.10
C ILE A 118 -0.57 20.76 -5.43
N PRO A 119 0.27 21.54 -6.15
CA PRO A 119 1.53 22.07 -5.62
C PRO A 119 1.34 23.03 -4.44
N GLU A 120 0.15 23.55 -4.22
CA GLU A 120 -0.23 24.50 -3.15
C GLU A 120 -0.69 23.80 -1.85
N VAL A 121 -0.87 22.48 -1.87
CA VAL A 121 -1.39 21.69 -0.74
C VAL A 121 -0.30 20.76 -0.21
N GLY A 122 -0.20 20.62 1.11
CA GLY A 122 0.69 19.65 1.72
C GLY A 122 0.33 18.21 1.27
N PHE A 123 1.29 17.50 0.71
CA PHE A 123 1.10 16.11 0.27
C PHE A 123 2.26 15.26 0.77
N GLU A 124 1.91 14.25 1.56
CA GLU A 124 2.89 13.31 2.12
C GLU A 124 2.61 11.90 1.61
N ASP A 125 3.55 11.36 0.83
CA ASP A 125 3.58 9.95 0.47
C ASP A 125 4.52 9.19 1.41
N VAL A 126 3.94 8.36 2.25
CA VAL A 126 4.62 7.72 3.37
C VAL A 126 4.80 6.23 3.13
N HIS A 127 5.95 5.68 3.51
CA HIS A 127 6.23 4.26 3.29
C HIS A 127 6.40 3.48 4.60
N ALA A 128 5.96 2.23 4.61
CA ALA A 128 6.02 1.33 5.77
C ALA A 128 7.37 0.62 5.93
N TYR A 129 8.47 1.21 5.45
CA TYR A 129 9.78 0.55 5.37
C TYR A 129 10.27 -0.04 6.69
N TYR A 130 10.21 0.72 7.78
CA TYR A 130 10.64 0.23 9.09
C TYR A 130 9.73 -0.88 9.61
N GLN A 131 8.42 -0.73 9.42
CA GLN A 131 7.42 -1.66 9.91
C GLN A 131 7.54 -3.02 9.22
N PHE A 132 7.78 -3.04 7.91
CA PHE A 132 8.01 -4.28 7.17
C PHE A 132 9.26 -5.01 7.65
N ILE A 133 10.40 -4.31 7.79
CA ILE A 133 11.63 -4.94 8.28
C ILE A 133 11.46 -5.47 9.70
N LYS A 134 10.81 -4.70 10.56
CA LYS A 134 10.54 -5.15 11.93
C LYS A 134 9.70 -6.42 11.94
N ALA A 135 8.60 -6.45 11.18
CA ALA A 135 7.72 -7.61 11.06
C ALA A 135 8.46 -8.82 10.46
N LEU A 136 9.22 -8.61 9.39
CA LEU A 136 9.99 -9.65 8.72
C LEU A 136 11.00 -10.31 9.67
N ILE A 137 11.76 -9.54 10.41
CA ILE A 137 12.77 -10.04 11.35
C ILE A 137 12.12 -10.73 12.54
N HIS A 138 11.00 -10.22 13.04
CA HIS A 138 10.28 -10.83 14.14
C HIS A 138 9.68 -12.20 13.73
N GLU A 139 9.11 -12.28 12.54
CA GLU A 139 8.47 -13.50 12.03
C GLU A 139 9.50 -14.53 11.52
N ILE A 140 10.65 -14.08 11.04
CA ILE A 140 11.71 -14.92 10.49
C ILE A 140 13.03 -14.66 11.22
N PRO A 141 13.20 -15.15 12.46
CA PRO A 141 14.37 -14.84 13.28
C PRO A 141 15.71 -15.32 12.69
N ASP A 142 15.69 -16.41 11.91
CA ASP A 142 16.84 -16.98 11.24
C ASP A 142 17.22 -16.32 9.91
N LEU A 143 16.46 -15.27 9.48
CA LEU A 143 16.71 -14.56 8.24
C LEU A 143 18.08 -13.89 8.27
N LYS A 144 18.93 -14.19 7.28
CA LYS A 144 20.22 -13.53 7.07
C LYS A 144 20.09 -12.47 5.99
N ILE A 145 20.32 -11.23 6.35
CA ILE A 145 20.24 -10.09 5.44
C ILE A 145 21.64 -9.72 4.99
N ASP A 146 22.13 -10.40 3.99
CA ASP A 146 23.40 -10.17 3.31
C ASP A 146 23.30 -10.63 1.84
N LYS A 147 24.26 -10.22 1.00
CA LYS A 147 24.26 -10.48 -0.45
C LYS A 147 24.32 -11.96 -0.84
N ASP A 148 24.84 -12.82 0.05
CA ASP A 148 24.99 -14.26 -0.23
C ASP A 148 23.71 -15.02 0.10
N ASN A 149 22.94 -14.54 1.07
CA ASN A 149 21.78 -15.25 1.61
C ASN A 149 20.42 -14.65 1.20
N MET A 150 20.38 -13.37 0.81
CA MET A 150 19.12 -12.69 0.50
C MET A 150 19.22 -11.80 -0.73
N MET A 151 18.11 -11.64 -1.44
CA MET A 151 17.98 -10.76 -2.59
C MET A 151 16.61 -10.08 -2.60
N MET A 152 16.58 -8.81 -2.98
CA MET A 152 15.35 -8.11 -3.32
C MET A 152 14.94 -8.44 -4.75
N VAL A 153 13.64 -8.54 -4.99
CA VAL A 153 13.11 -8.71 -6.35
C VAL A 153 11.95 -7.78 -6.58
N SER A 154 12.07 -6.94 -7.60
CA SER A 154 10.96 -6.09 -8.05
C SER A 154 10.02 -6.87 -8.95
N PRO A 155 8.71 -6.82 -8.71
CA PRO A 155 7.73 -7.55 -9.52
C PRO A 155 7.56 -6.99 -10.94
N ASP A 156 7.90 -5.72 -11.13
CA ASP A 156 7.92 -5.03 -12.43
C ASP A 156 8.74 -3.73 -12.34
N GLU A 157 8.74 -2.96 -13.43
CA GLU A 157 9.46 -1.69 -13.51
C GLU A 157 8.90 -0.63 -12.54
N GLY A 158 7.61 -0.67 -12.23
CA GLY A 158 6.96 0.26 -11.29
C GLY A 158 7.43 0.08 -9.86
N GLY A 159 7.75 -1.15 -9.44
CA GLY A 159 8.21 -1.49 -8.11
C GLY A 159 9.70 -1.23 -7.84
N ILE A 160 10.50 -0.84 -8.84
CA ILE A 160 11.97 -0.74 -8.72
C ILE A 160 12.39 0.16 -7.54
N HIS A 161 11.86 1.38 -7.45
CA HIS A 161 12.29 2.34 -6.42
C HIS A 161 12.08 1.82 -5.01
N ARG A 162 10.98 1.15 -4.77
CA ARG A 162 10.59 0.53 -3.51
C ARG A 162 11.56 -0.56 -3.08
N ASN A 163 11.90 -1.44 -4.01
CA ASN A 163 12.85 -2.53 -3.80
C ASN A 163 14.30 -2.02 -3.71
N LEU A 164 14.67 -1.00 -4.48
CA LEU A 164 15.99 -0.39 -4.48
C LEU A 164 16.32 0.25 -3.13
N TYR A 165 15.33 0.80 -2.42
CA TYR A 165 15.55 1.36 -1.09
C TYR A 165 16.18 0.34 -0.13
N TYR A 166 15.62 -0.85 -0.02
CA TYR A 166 16.16 -1.90 0.84
C TYR A 166 17.45 -2.51 0.29
N SER A 167 17.51 -2.75 -1.02
CA SER A 167 18.73 -3.24 -1.67
C SER A 167 19.92 -2.35 -1.34
N THR A 168 19.75 -1.05 -1.48
CA THR A 168 20.80 -0.05 -1.16
C THR A 168 21.11 0.00 0.34
N LEU A 169 20.05 0.01 1.19
CA LEU A 169 20.21 0.15 2.64
C LEU A 169 20.97 -1.04 3.25
N PHE A 170 20.73 -2.24 2.74
CA PHE A 170 21.34 -3.48 3.25
C PHE A 170 22.54 -3.98 2.44
N GLY A 171 22.86 -3.34 1.32
CA GLY A 171 23.94 -3.78 0.43
C GLY A 171 23.67 -5.16 -0.20
N ILE A 172 22.41 -5.51 -0.45
CA ILE A 172 22.00 -6.76 -1.09
C ILE A 172 21.58 -6.54 -2.54
N ASN A 173 21.62 -7.59 -3.35
CA ASN A 173 21.33 -7.50 -4.78
C ASN A 173 19.86 -7.28 -5.06
N LEU A 174 19.56 -6.65 -6.20
CA LEU A 174 18.22 -6.41 -6.72
C LEU A 174 18.06 -7.10 -8.07
N GLY A 175 17.03 -7.94 -8.20
CA GLY A 175 16.54 -8.45 -9.46
C GLY A 175 15.20 -7.81 -9.83
N ILE A 176 14.82 -7.93 -11.09
CA ILE A 176 13.58 -7.37 -11.61
C ILE A 176 12.92 -8.32 -12.58
N PHE A 177 11.60 -8.41 -12.51
CA PHE A 177 10.78 -9.00 -13.56
C PHE A 177 10.31 -7.95 -14.55
N ILE A 178 10.49 -8.24 -15.84
CA ILE A 178 10.00 -7.43 -16.94
C ILE A 178 8.83 -8.16 -17.60
N LYS A 179 7.70 -7.46 -17.75
CA LYS A 179 6.50 -7.99 -18.41
C LYS A 179 6.63 -7.80 -19.91
N ARG A 180 7.00 -8.84 -20.65
CA ARG A 180 6.92 -8.82 -22.13
C ARG A 180 5.46 -8.92 -22.56
N ARG A 181 5.02 -7.94 -23.31
CA ARG A 181 3.66 -7.90 -23.87
C ARG A 181 3.67 -8.23 -25.35
N ASP A 182 2.64 -8.94 -25.79
CA ASP A 182 2.38 -9.09 -27.22
C ASP A 182 1.66 -7.84 -27.74
N TYR A 183 2.39 -6.99 -28.44
CA TYR A 183 1.84 -5.78 -29.04
C TYR A 183 1.05 -6.05 -30.34
N THR A 184 1.04 -7.28 -30.83
CA THR A 184 0.29 -7.67 -32.05
C THR A 184 -1.15 -8.07 -31.74
N THR A 185 -1.45 -8.41 -30.48
CA THR A 185 -2.76 -8.88 -30.03
C THR A 185 -3.33 -7.95 -28.97
N ILE A 186 -4.64 -7.70 -29.03
CA ILE A 186 -5.38 -6.95 -28.01
C ILE A 186 -6.48 -7.86 -27.46
N VAL A 187 -6.45 -8.13 -26.15
CA VAL A 187 -7.45 -8.88 -25.40
C VAL A 187 -8.02 -8.00 -24.30
N ASN A 188 -9.34 -7.79 -24.30
CA ASN A 188 -10.04 -6.92 -23.33
C ASN A 188 -9.42 -5.51 -23.24
N GLY A 189 -9.01 -4.92 -24.38
CA GLY A 189 -8.41 -3.59 -24.46
C GLY A 189 -6.95 -3.49 -23.97
N ARG A 190 -6.27 -4.62 -23.74
CA ARG A 190 -4.87 -4.68 -23.29
C ARG A 190 -4.06 -5.65 -24.14
N ASN A 191 -2.76 -5.36 -24.24
CA ASN A 191 -1.82 -6.31 -24.82
C ASN A 191 -1.52 -7.42 -23.79
N PRO A 192 -1.74 -8.71 -24.11
CA PRO A 192 -1.51 -9.79 -23.19
C PRO A 192 -0.03 -9.90 -22.80
N ILE A 193 0.23 -10.30 -21.56
CA ILE A 193 1.59 -10.62 -21.10
C ILE A 193 1.93 -12.00 -21.64
N VAL A 194 3.03 -12.09 -22.40
CA VAL A 194 3.49 -13.36 -23.02
C VAL A 194 4.62 -14.01 -22.24
N ALA A 195 5.35 -13.25 -21.43
CA ALA A 195 6.39 -13.79 -20.56
C ALA A 195 6.74 -12.81 -19.43
N HIS A 196 7.15 -13.36 -18.31
CA HIS A 196 7.87 -12.66 -17.25
C HIS A 196 9.35 -12.99 -17.41
N GLU A 197 10.15 -12.02 -17.83
CA GLU A 197 11.59 -12.18 -17.98
C GLU A 197 12.29 -11.66 -16.73
N PHE A 198 13.13 -12.47 -16.09
CA PHE A 198 13.87 -12.08 -14.92
C PHE A 198 15.26 -11.58 -15.32
N ILE A 199 15.60 -10.40 -14.83
CA ILE A 199 16.93 -9.77 -14.95
C ILE A 199 17.49 -9.59 -13.56
N GLY A 200 18.64 -10.16 -13.29
CA GLY A 200 19.32 -10.08 -12.00
C GLY A 200 20.29 -11.23 -11.82
N ASP A 201 20.94 -11.26 -10.66
CA ASP A 201 21.82 -12.33 -10.27
C ASP A 201 21.05 -13.63 -9.96
N ASP A 202 21.79 -14.72 -9.81
CA ASP A 202 21.22 -16.00 -9.45
C ASP A 202 20.52 -15.96 -8.09
N VAL A 203 19.33 -16.52 -8.05
CA VAL A 203 18.46 -16.60 -6.85
C VAL A 203 18.58 -17.96 -6.14
N GLU A 204 19.32 -18.92 -6.73
CA GLU A 204 19.42 -20.28 -6.17
C GLU A 204 19.91 -20.25 -4.72
N GLY A 205 19.18 -20.90 -3.83
CA GLY A 205 19.50 -21.02 -2.41
C GLY A 205 19.29 -19.75 -1.57
N LYS A 206 18.88 -18.62 -2.15
CA LYS A 206 18.66 -17.37 -1.44
C LYS A 206 17.22 -17.22 -0.95
N ASP A 207 17.07 -16.47 0.11
CA ASP A 207 15.77 -15.91 0.53
C ASP A 207 15.44 -14.71 -0.34
N ILE A 208 14.23 -14.68 -0.85
CA ILE A 208 13.78 -13.60 -1.74
C ILE A 208 12.70 -12.78 -1.04
N LEU A 209 12.84 -11.46 -1.07
CA LEU A 209 11.79 -10.54 -0.69
C LEU A 209 11.31 -9.77 -1.91
N VAL A 210 10.03 -9.93 -2.24
CA VAL A 210 9.34 -9.19 -3.29
C VAL A 210 8.51 -8.09 -2.65
N LEU A 211 8.76 -6.83 -3.03
CA LEU A 211 7.97 -5.69 -2.55
C LEU A 211 7.13 -5.09 -3.67
N ASP A 212 5.84 -4.87 -3.36
CA ASP A 212 4.90 -4.15 -4.23
C ASP A 212 4.06 -3.15 -3.42
N ASP A 213 3.35 -2.23 -4.10
CA ASP A 213 2.37 -1.36 -3.45
C ASP A 213 1.11 -2.13 -3.07
N MET A 214 0.64 -3.00 -3.95
CA MET A 214 -0.58 -3.75 -3.72
C MET A 214 -0.56 -5.16 -4.33
N ILE A 215 -1.25 -6.08 -3.65
CA ILE A 215 -1.74 -7.33 -4.22
C ILE A 215 -3.22 -7.15 -4.53
N SER A 216 -3.57 -7.02 -5.82
CA SER A 216 -4.96 -6.93 -6.28
C SER A 216 -5.58 -8.34 -6.40
N SER A 217 -5.65 -8.95 -7.60
CA SER A 217 -6.02 -10.38 -7.75
C SER A 217 -4.96 -11.31 -7.15
N GLY A 218 -3.70 -10.98 -7.36
CA GLY A 218 -2.56 -11.74 -6.89
C GLY A 218 -1.83 -12.54 -7.99
N ASP A 219 -2.41 -12.66 -9.18
CA ASP A 219 -1.87 -13.49 -10.27
C ASP A 219 -0.40 -13.17 -10.54
N SER A 220 -0.06 -11.88 -10.68
CA SER A 220 1.32 -11.45 -10.95
C SER A 220 2.30 -11.86 -9.83
N MET A 221 1.87 -11.76 -8.57
CA MET A 221 2.70 -12.15 -7.42
C MET A 221 2.92 -13.66 -7.39
N LEU A 222 1.88 -14.45 -7.67
CA LEU A 222 1.96 -15.91 -7.70
C LEU A 222 2.81 -16.40 -8.88
N ASP A 223 2.67 -15.81 -10.07
CA ASP A 223 3.49 -16.13 -11.25
C ASP A 223 4.98 -15.89 -10.95
N ILE A 224 5.30 -14.76 -10.32
CA ILE A 224 6.66 -14.41 -9.90
C ILE A 224 7.18 -15.41 -8.86
N ALA A 225 6.38 -15.76 -7.86
CA ALA A 225 6.78 -16.73 -6.84
C ALA A 225 7.05 -18.10 -7.46
N MET A 226 6.21 -18.57 -8.38
CA MET A 226 6.42 -19.84 -9.10
C MET A 226 7.72 -19.82 -9.92
N GLU A 227 7.98 -18.72 -10.64
CA GLU A 227 9.21 -18.59 -11.43
C GLU A 227 10.47 -18.53 -10.55
N LEU A 228 10.43 -17.83 -9.43
CA LEU A 228 11.52 -17.78 -8.45
C LEU A 228 11.77 -19.18 -7.85
N LYS A 229 10.71 -19.94 -7.57
CA LYS A 229 10.82 -21.29 -7.06
C LYS A 229 11.41 -22.25 -8.12
N ARG A 230 11.00 -22.09 -9.39
CA ARG A 230 11.60 -22.83 -10.52
C ARG A 230 13.11 -22.56 -10.64
N ARG A 231 13.55 -21.33 -10.27
CA ARG A 231 14.97 -20.95 -10.18
C ARG A 231 15.63 -21.35 -8.86
N LYS A 232 14.97 -22.20 -8.06
CA LYS A 232 15.46 -22.76 -6.79
C LYS A 232 15.72 -21.75 -5.69
N ALA A 233 14.98 -20.65 -5.64
CA ALA A 233 14.97 -19.77 -4.47
C ALA A 233 14.61 -20.59 -3.21
N ARG A 234 15.29 -20.32 -2.08
CA ARG A 234 15.09 -21.05 -0.83
C ARG A 234 13.73 -20.76 -0.22
N ARG A 235 13.50 -19.53 0.14
CA ARG A 235 12.22 -19.03 0.68
C ARG A 235 11.80 -17.79 -0.10
N ILE A 236 10.50 -17.62 -0.26
CA ILE A 236 9.92 -16.47 -0.95
C ILE A 236 8.97 -15.74 -0.02
N PHE A 237 9.29 -14.50 0.25
CA PHE A 237 8.48 -13.56 1.02
C PHE A 237 7.96 -12.45 0.12
N ALA A 238 6.69 -12.10 0.28
CA ALA A 238 6.13 -10.91 -0.34
C ALA A 238 5.80 -9.88 0.75
N ALA A 239 5.97 -8.60 0.44
CA ALA A 239 5.49 -7.53 1.29
C ALA A 239 4.75 -6.50 0.44
N THR A 240 3.60 -6.05 0.92
CA THR A 240 2.75 -5.12 0.20
C THR A 240 2.03 -4.17 1.16
N THR A 241 1.86 -2.93 0.74
CA THR A 241 1.10 -1.99 1.54
C THR A 241 -0.38 -2.34 1.54
N TYR A 242 -0.94 -2.80 0.40
CA TYR A 242 -2.36 -3.14 0.28
C TYR A 242 -2.57 -4.55 -0.22
N ALA A 243 -3.04 -5.44 0.64
CA ALA A 243 -3.42 -6.81 0.30
C ALA A 243 -4.93 -6.90 0.07
N LEU A 244 -5.38 -6.61 -1.15
CA LEU A 244 -6.81 -6.57 -1.48
C LEU A 244 -7.39 -7.96 -1.72
N PHE A 245 -6.62 -8.87 -2.32
CA PHE A 245 -7.04 -10.25 -2.66
C PHE A 245 -8.44 -10.28 -3.30
N THR A 246 -8.62 -9.51 -4.39
CA THR A 246 -9.95 -9.33 -5.00
C THR A 246 -10.58 -10.64 -5.44
N ASP A 247 -9.78 -11.60 -5.86
CA ASP A 247 -10.22 -12.92 -6.36
C ASP A 247 -10.18 -14.01 -5.28
N GLY A 248 -10.01 -13.58 -4.00
CA GLY A 248 -9.94 -14.50 -2.87
C GLY A 248 -8.51 -14.89 -2.51
N ILE A 249 -8.39 -15.79 -1.53
CA ILE A 249 -7.09 -16.18 -0.96
C ILE A 249 -6.71 -17.64 -1.28
N GLN A 250 -7.57 -18.38 -2.00
CA GLN A 250 -7.44 -19.82 -2.19
C GLN A 250 -6.18 -20.21 -2.95
N GLU A 251 -5.82 -19.45 -3.98
CA GLU A 251 -4.61 -19.73 -4.76
C GLU A 251 -3.34 -19.45 -3.95
N PHE A 252 -3.35 -18.43 -3.09
CA PHE A 252 -2.26 -18.17 -2.14
C PHE A 252 -2.11 -19.31 -1.12
N GLN A 253 -3.23 -19.81 -0.60
CA GLN A 253 -3.24 -20.95 0.30
C GLN A 253 -2.61 -22.20 -0.35
N LYS A 254 -2.99 -22.51 -1.59
CA LYS A 254 -2.41 -23.60 -2.37
C LYS A 254 -0.90 -23.43 -2.60
N CYS A 255 -0.49 -22.22 -2.98
CA CYS A 255 0.93 -21.91 -3.20
C CYS A 255 1.76 -22.04 -1.91
N TYR A 256 1.17 -21.67 -0.76
CA TYR A 256 1.80 -21.89 0.54
C TYR A 256 1.94 -23.39 0.85
N GLU A 257 0.87 -24.18 0.68
CA GLU A 257 0.88 -25.63 0.91
C GLU A 257 1.87 -26.37 0.01
N GLN A 258 2.10 -25.86 -1.20
CA GLN A 258 3.09 -26.37 -2.14
C GLN A 258 4.52 -25.86 -1.87
N GLY A 259 4.72 -25.01 -0.86
CA GLY A 259 6.01 -24.41 -0.54
C GLY A 259 6.54 -23.45 -1.61
N ILE A 260 5.63 -22.84 -2.41
CA ILE A 260 5.98 -21.86 -3.44
C ILE A 260 6.18 -20.48 -2.80
N ILE A 261 5.30 -20.09 -1.89
CA ILE A 261 5.42 -18.85 -1.12
C ILE A 261 5.45 -19.17 0.37
N ASP A 262 6.29 -18.50 1.13
CA ASP A 262 6.44 -18.78 2.57
C ASP A 262 5.61 -17.84 3.43
N LYS A 263 5.69 -16.53 3.19
CA LYS A 263 4.93 -15.52 3.94
C LYS A 263 4.58 -14.31 3.07
N ILE A 264 3.44 -13.69 3.39
CA ILE A 264 3.02 -12.40 2.84
C ILE A 264 2.80 -11.42 3.98
N PHE A 265 3.55 -10.34 3.97
CA PHE A 265 3.45 -9.23 4.91
C PHE A 265 2.60 -8.13 4.30
N ALA A 266 1.54 -7.71 4.96
CA ALA A 266 0.73 -6.61 4.49
C ALA A 266 0.29 -5.70 5.63
N THR A 267 0.16 -4.41 5.33
CA THR A 267 -0.27 -3.45 6.34
C THR A 267 -1.76 -3.58 6.67
N ASN A 268 -2.14 -3.05 7.83
CA ASN A 268 -3.55 -2.90 8.22
C ASN A 268 -4.14 -1.55 7.79
N LEU A 269 -3.64 -0.97 6.70
CA LEU A 269 -4.06 0.35 6.19
C LEU A 269 -5.33 0.32 5.36
N THR A 270 -5.82 -0.86 5.01
CA THR A 270 -7.10 -1.06 4.31
C THR A 270 -7.83 -2.28 4.85
N TYR A 271 -9.07 -2.45 4.42
CA TYR A 271 -9.89 -3.59 4.79
C TYR A 271 -9.16 -4.91 4.58
N ARG A 272 -9.19 -5.75 5.60
CA ARG A 272 -8.64 -7.10 5.59
C ARG A 272 -9.79 -8.11 5.52
N ARG A 273 -9.68 -9.06 4.58
CA ARG A 273 -10.60 -10.20 4.52
C ARG A 273 -10.55 -11.02 5.81
N PRO A 274 -11.70 -11.40 6.39
CA PRO A 274 -11.73 -12.14 7.65
C PRO A 274 -10.94 -13.46 7.60
N GLU A 275 -10.90 -14.12 6.44
CA GLU A 275 -10.21 -15.41 6.23
C GLU A 275 -8.70 -15.32 6.43
N LEU A 276 -8.12 -14.14 6.29
CA LEU A 276 -6.68 -13.92 6.49
C LEU A 276 -6.24 -14.05 7.95
N LYS A 277 -7.20 -13.95 8.89
CA LYS A 277 -6.88 -14.05 10.31
C LYS A 277 -6.24 -15.39 10.68
N ASP A 278 -6.70 -16.46 10.04
CA ASP A 278 -6.27 -17.82 10.32
C ASP A 278 -5.30 -18.37 9.25
N ALA A 279 -4.87 -17.53 8.30
CA ALA A 279 -3.95 -17.92 7.24
C ALA A 279 -2.50 -17.93 7.76
N PRO A 280 -1.82 -19.09 7.83
CA PRO A 280 -0.50 -19.20 8.43
C PRO A 280 0.61 -18.50 7.64
N TRP A 281 0.34 -18.17 6.38
CA TRP A 281 1.24 -17.47 5.46
C TRP A 281 1.06 -15.95 5.48
N PHE A 282 0.00 -15.44 6.15
CA PHE A 282 -0.27 -14.01 6.20
C PHE A 282 0.23 -13.38 7.50
N VAL A 283 0.92 -12.27 7.40
CA VAL A 283 1.45 -11.50 8.53
C VAL A 283 0.96 -10.07 8.43
N GLU A 284 0.15 -9.66 9.38
CA GLU A 284 -0.31 -8.28 9.47
C GLU A 284 0.78 -7.35 10.02
N VAL A 285 1.03 -6.26 9.33
CA VAL A 285 1.98 -5.21 9.71
C VAL A 285 1.19 -4.02 10.25
N ASP A 286 1.22 -3.83 11.58
CA ASP A 286 0.46 -2.77 12.26
C ASP A 286 1.06 -1.39 12.02
N MET A 287 0.23 -0.50 11.47
CA MET A 287 0.56 0.90 11.16
C MET A 287 -0.05 1.89 12.16
N SER A 288 -0.84 1.45 13.11
CA SER A 288 -1.61 2.33 14.03
C SER A 288 -0.72 3.33 14.76
N LYS A 289 0.38 2.84 15.35
CA LYS A 289 1.35 3.69 16.05
C LYS A 289 2.06 4.68 15.12
N TYR A 290 2.24 4.30 13.85
CA TYR A 290 2.88 5.16 12.87
C TYR A 290 1.96 6.31 12.48
N ILE A 291 0.68 6.02 12.18
CA ILE A 291 -0.34 7.04 11.90
C ILE A 291 -0.48 7.99 13.11
N ALA A 292 -0.55 7.46 14.32
CA ALA A 292 -0.64 8.30 15.53
C ALA A 292 0.54 9.28 15.65
N LYS A 293 1.77 8.86 15.33
CA LYS A 293 2.94 9.75 15.32
C LYS A 293 2.90 10.82 14.23
N LEU A 294 2.35 10.49 13.06
CA LEU A 294 2.17 11.47 11.98
C LEU A 294 1.15 12.54 12.40
N ILE A 295 0.04 12.12 13.01
CA ILE A 295 -0.98 13.03 13.54
C ILE A 295 -0.39 13.94 14.63
N ASP A 296 0.36 13.36 15.56
CA ASP A 296 0.99 14.08 16.67
C ASP A 296 1.95 15.16 16.15
N ALA A 297 2.87 14.80 15.26
CA ALA A 297 3.81 15.75 14.67
C ALA A 297 3.11 16.86 13.86
N LEU A 298 2.10 16.53 13.07
CA LEU A 298 1.33 17.53 12.31
C LEU A 298 0.53 18.46 13.24
N ASN A 299 -0.01 17.93 14.34
CA ASN A 299 -0.78 18.71 15.30
C ASN A 299 0.08 19.76 16.03
N TYR A 300 1.37 19.47 16.23
CA TYR A 300 2.33 20.37 16.85
C TYR A 300 3.20 21.13 15.85
N ASP A 301 2.87 21.09 14.55
CA ASP A 301 3.66 21.72 13.46
C ASP A 301 5.14 21.28 13.44
N GLU A 302 5.40 20.03 13.84
CA GLU A 302 6.74 19.43 13.84
C GLU A 302 7.11 18.86 12.46
N SER A 303 8.41 18.76 12.20
CA SER A 303 8.93 18.15 10.97
C SER A 303 8.63 16.65 10.92
N LEU A 304 8.07 16.19 9.81
CA LEU A 304 7.85 14.77 9.55
C LEU A 304 9.14 14.02 9.15
N GLY A 305 10.21 14.72 8.81
CA GLY A 305 11.44 14.12 8.25
C GLY A 305 12.01 12.96 9.05
N GLY A 306 12.02 13.05 10.39
CA GLY A 306 12.48 11.97 11.28
C GLY A 306 11.53 10.76 11.35
N ILE A 307 10.28 10.93 10.93
CA ILE A 307 9.27 9.87 10.91
C ILE A 307 9.25 9.17 9.56
N VAL A 308 9.25 9.96 8.45
CA VAL A 308 9.09 9.45 7.09
C VAL A 308 10.39 8.90 6.48
N ASN A 309 11.57 9.32 7.00
CA ASN A 309 12.84 8.74 6.60
C ASN A 309 13.41 7.81 7.69
N PRO A 310 13.08 6.51 7.64
CA PRO A 310 13.44 5.58 8.71
C PRO A 310 14.84 4.95 8.55
N ALA A 311 15.69 5.35 7.59
CA ALA A 311 16.94 4.67 7.28
C ALA A 311 17.83 4.46 8.53
N GLN A 312 18.10 5.51 9.28
CA GLN A 312 18.94 5.40 10.50
C GLN A 312 18.27 4.51 11.57
N ARG A 313 16.97 4.59 11.69
CA ARG A 313 16.21 3.76 12.63
C ARG A 313 16.27 2.28 12.25
N ILE A 314 16.20 1.96 10.95
CA ILE A 314 16.36 0.59 10.44
C ILE A 314 17.77 0.08 10.73
N LEU A 315 18.81 0.88 10.42
CA LEU A 315 20.19 0.49 10.66
C LEU A 315 20.48 0.26 12.15
N ASN A 316 19.98 1.11 13.04
CA ASN A 316 20.11 0.94 14.48
C ASN A 316 19.37 -0.34 14.97
N PHE A 317 18.20 -0.62 14.42
CA PHE A 317 17.45 -1.83 14.73
C PHE A 317 18.21 -3.10 14.29
N MET A 318 18.81 -3.07 13.09
CA MET A 318 19.64 -4.18 12.59
C MET A 318 20.90 -4.38 13.43
N GLN A 319 21.55 -3.29 13.85
CA GLN A 319 22.75 -3.37 14.70
C GLN A 319 22.41 -4.01 16.07
N ARG A 320 21.32 -3.61 16.70
CA ARG A 320 20.85 -4.21 17.96
C ARG A 320 20.59 -5.70 17.80
N ARG A 321 19.90 -6.10 16.72
CA ARG A 321 19.68 -7.51 16.39
C ARG A 321 21.01 -8.27 16.28
N ASN A 322 21.99 -7.74 15.54
CA ASN A 322 23.27 -8.38 15.32
C ASN A 322 24.07 -8.52 16.63
N ASN A 323 23.86 -7.63 17.59
CA ASN A 323 24.45 -7.68 18.94
C ASN A 323 23.73 -8.68 19.86
N GLY A 324 22.67 -9.33 19.41
CA GLY A 324 21.88 -10.27 20.22
C GLY A 324 20.99 -9.59 21.27
N GLU A 325 20.71 -8.30 21.12
CA GLU A 325 19.79 -7.59 21.99
C GLU A 325 18.35 -8.02 21.74
N GLN A 326 17.53 -8.03 22.78
CA GLN A 326 16.11 -8.24 22.64
C GLN A 326 15.49 -7.02 21.94
N ILE A 327 14.84 -7.24 20.77
CA ILE A 327 14.32 -6.20 19.86
C ILE A 327 12.81 -6.29 19.68
#